data_4c71a511c90249545843dc0a5407d0e8
#
_entry.id   4c71a511c90249545843dc0a5407d0e8
#
_cell.length_a   1.000
_cell.length_b   1.000
_cell.length_c   1.000
_cell.angle_alpha   90.00
_cell.angle_beta   90.00
_cell.angle_gamma   90.00
#
_symmetry.space_group_name_H-M   'P 1'
#
loop_
_entity.id
_entity.type
_entity.pdbx_description
1 polymer ?
#
loop_
_entity_poly.entity_id
_entity_poly.type
_entity_poly.pdbx_seq_one_letter_code
_entity_poly.pdbx_strand_id
1 'polypeptide(L)'
;MKKLLAVSAITLAGLGAFAFRGAHVAKAQSTGRDILPLQLEEEIPVPGVAGRLDHFTADVKRKRLFVSALGNNTVEVIDTFAGRVIRSIKGLSQPQGPLYVPSFDKLYVANAENGKMNVYDGATYTLKKTIDFGVDPDNVRYDAASKKIFVGFGQEDGGIAMVDPATDERVGQVYKTEGHPESFQVEASGGHIFVNVPDAGMVVESIDRKTGAVAKWPLKGLKGNYAMALNEEDHRLFTVTRKTPMLVVLDTQTGNEVARLRAAGECDDAYFDASRKRIYVIGGEGIISVIQQKDPDHYELVANVPTTVGVRTGYYYAKRDRLYVGVPAKGNEPAQVWTFEAED
;
A
#
# COMPACT_ATOMS: atom_id res chain seq x y z
N MET A 1 50.69 11.50 67.90
CA MET A 1 50.87 10.50 68.98
C MET A 1 50.31 9.18 68.47
N LYS A 2 51.20 8.23 68.10
CA LYS A 2 51.46 6.96 68.81
C LYS A 2 50.16 6.10 68.92
N LYS A 3 50.05 4.90 68.45
CA LYS A 3 50.86 3.69 68.31
C LYS A 3 50.09 2.71 67.41
N LEU A 4 50.57 2.05 66.41
CA LEU A 4 51.37 0.79 66.32
C LEU A 4 50.87 -0.42 67.07
N LEU A 5 50.89 -1.52 66.34
CA LEU A 5 51.08 -2.96 66.65
C LEU A 5 49.84 -3.82 66.38
N ALA A 6 49.90 -4.95 65.84
CA ALA A 6 50.81 -5.81 65.10
C ALA A 6 50.14 -7.22 65.05
N VAL A 7 50.22 -7.87 63.92
CA VAL A 7 50.51 -9.29 63.65
C VAL A 7 49.82 -10.38 64.46
N SER A 8 49.11 -11.31 63.80
CA SER A 8 49.55 -12.74 63.77
C SER A 8 48.72 -13.54 62.74
N ALA A 9 49.44 -14.27 61.94
CA ALA A 9 48.98 -15.29 61.00
C ALA A 9 48.66 -16.61 61.77
N ILE A 10 47.67 -17.34 61.39
CA ILE A 10 47.61 -18.80 61.56
C ILE A 10 46.96 -19.43 60.34
N THR A 11 47.77 -20.21 59.64
CA THR A 11 47.36 -21.16 58.59
C THR A 11 46.67 -22.39 59.17
N LEU A 12 45.59 -22.82 58.57
CA LEU A 12 45.24 -24.24 58.58
C LEU A 12 44.54 -24.64 57.28
N ALA A 13 45.16 -25.61 56.64
CA ALA A 13 44.64 -26.25 55.43
C ALA A 13 43.48 -27.19 55.76
N GLY A 14 42.41 -27.14 54.94
CA GLY A 14 41.35 -28.13 54.98
C GLY A 14 40.87 -28.42 53.56
N LEU A 15 41.30 -29.53 52.99
CA LEU A 15 40.80 -30.08 51.75
C LEU A 15 39.33 -30.50 51.93
N GLY A 16 38.42 -29.84 51.30
CA GLY A 16 37.04 -30.24 51.13
C GLY A 16 36.70 -30.43 49.66
N ALA A 17 36.64 -31.68 49.22
CA ALA A 17 36.19 -32.04 47.87
C ALA A 17 34.69 -31.74 47.71
N PHE A 18 34.38 -30.67 46.98
CA PHE A 18 33.00 -30.42 46.52
C PHE A 18 32.81 -31.07 45.15
N ALA A 19 32.00 -32.15 45.12
CA ALA A 19 31.51 -32.77 43.93
C ALA A 19 30.57 -31.78 43.19
N PHE A 20 30.99 -31.23 42.04
CA PHE A 20 30.12 -30.49 41.11
C PHE A 20 29.13 -31.48 40.49
N ARG A 21 27.91 -31.52 41.00
CA ARG A 21 26.77 -32.09 40.28
C ARG A 21 26.51 -31.18 39.07
N GLY A 22 26.79 -31.70 37.88
CA GLY A 22 26.44 -31.06 36.62
C GLY A 22 24.92 -30.78 36.56
N ALA A 23 24.55 -29.52 36.66
CA ALA A 23 23.23 -29.07 36.29
C ALA A 23 23.11 -29.25 34.77
N HIS A 24 22.32 -30.25 34.36
CA HIS A 24 21.83 -30.29 32.97
C HIS A 24 21.00 -29.04 32.74
N VAL A 25 21.59 -28.05 32.06
CA VAL A 25 20.84 -26.97 31.46
C VAL A 25 19.96 -27.63 30.40
N ALA A 26 18.70 -27.82 30.73
CA ALA A 26 17.71 -28.18 29.73
C ALA A 26 17.77 -27.13 28.64
N LYS A 27 18.18 -27.52 27.43
CA LYS A 27 18.01 -26.73 26.23
C LYS A 27 16.52 -26.41 26.17
N ALA A 28 16.18 -25.13 26.41
CA ALA A 28 14.85 -24.63 26.12
C ALA A 28 14.60 -24.95 24.64
N GLN A 29 13.64 -25.82 24.37
CA GLN A 29 13.09 -25.99 23.03
C GLN A 29 12.59 -24.62 22.64
N SER A 30 13.14 -24.07 21.57
CA SER A 30 12.59 -22.88 20.91
C SER A 30 11.14 -23.24 20.56
N THR A 31 10.19 -22.72 21.33
CA THR A 31 8.81 -22.61 20.89
C THR A 31 8.90 -21.86 19.56
N GLY A 32 8.47 -22.50 18.46
CA GLY A 32 8.48 -21.88 17.15
C GLY A 32 7.90 -20.46 17.29
N ARG A 33 8.66 -19.44 16.91
CA ARG A 33 8.10 -18.12 16.70
C ARG A 33 7.07 -18.32 15.60
N ASP A 34 5.83 -18.04 15.89
CA ASP A 34 4.82 -17.91 14.84
C ASP A 34 5.38 -16.90 13.85
N ILE A 35 5.77 -17.38 12.67
CA ILE A 35 6.30 -16.54 11.60
C ILE A 35 5.11 -15.71 11.13
N LEU A 36 5.21 -14.39 11.28
CA LEU A 36 4.17 -13.50 10.77
C LEU A 36 4.12 -13.61 9.23
N PRO A 37 2.94 -13.52 8.64
CA PRO A 37 2.77 -13.66 7.19
C PRO A 37 3.43 -12.53 6.38
N LEU A 38 3.87 -11.46 7.04
CA LEU A 38 4.72 -10.39 6.51
C LEU A 38 5.87 -10.15 7.49
N GLN A 39 7.10 -10.23 7.00
CA GLN A 39 8.32 -9.97 7.78
C GLN A 39 8.96 -8.67 7.33
N LEU A 40 9.22 -7.75 8.26
CA LEU A 40 9.95 -6.52 7.97
C LEU A 40 11.40 -6.86 7.61
N GLU A 41 11.83 -6.49 6.41
CA GLU A 41 13.19 -6.73 5.91
C GLU A 41 14.06 -5.48 5.95
N GLU A 42 13.51 -4.34 5.54
CA GLU A 42 14.29 -3.13 5.35
C GLU A 42 13.46 -1.87 5.65
N GLU A 43 14.13 -0.90 6.23
CA GLU A 43 13.62 0.46 6.45
C GLU A 43 14.46 1.43 5.63
N ILE A 44 13.94 1.87 4.48
CA ILE A 44 14.65 2.77 3.55
C ILE A 44 14.37 4.21 3.95
N PRO A 45 15.36 5.00 4.39
CA PRO A 45 15.15 6.39 4.75
C PRO A 45 14.84 7.25 3.52
N VAL A 46 13.88 8.18 3.68
CA VAL A 46 13.47 9.17 2.67
C VAL A 46 13.75 10.57 3.23
N PRO A 47 15.00 11.02 3.23
CA PRO A 47 15.40 12.25 3.90
C PRO A 47 14.83 13.50 3.22
N GLY A 48 14.48 14.51 4.04
CA GLY A 48 13.99 15.80 3.54
C GLY A 48 12.53 15.78 3.11
N VAL A 49 11.82 14.69 3.34
CA VAL A 49 10.38 14.57 3.11
C VAL A 49 9.64 14.78 4.41
N ALA A 50 8.63 15.63 4.37
CA ALA A 50 7.71 15.92 5.46
C ALA A 50 6.27 15.58 5.07
N GLY A 51 5.41 15.40 6.06
CA GLY A 51 4.00 15.13 5.84
C GLY A 51 3.71 13.72 5.34
N ARG A 52 2.58 13.59 4.65
CA ARG A 52 2.04 12.30 4.20
C ARG A 52 2.78 11.79 2.95
N LEU A 53 3.10 10.50 2.95
CA LEU A 53 3.38 9.74 1.74
C LEU A 53 2.06 9.20 1.19
N ASP A 54 1.96 9.14 -0.13
CA ASP A 54 0.77 8.66 -0.82
C ASP A 54 1.09 7.46 -1.71
N HIS A 55 0.37 7.27 -2.81
CA HIS A 55 0.49 6.07 -3.63
C HIS A 55 1.87 5.85 -4.26
N PHE A 56 2.08 4.64 -4.71
CA PHE A 56 3.35 4.14 -5.21
C PHE A 56 3.19 3.50 -6.59
N THR A 57 4.28 3.49 -7.34
CA THR A 57 4.45 2.66 -8.53
C THR A 57 5.90 2.23 -8.69
N ALA A 58 6.19 1.27 -9.58
CA ALA A 58 7.55 0.76 -9.75
C ALA A 58 7.98 0.58 -11.21
N ASP A 59 9.22 0.96 -11.51
CA ASP A 59 9.98 0.41 -12.61
C ASP A 59 10.76 -0.82 -12.13
N VAL A 60 10.14 -1.93 -12.28
CA VAL A 60 10.65 -3.22 -11.83
C VAL A 60 11.98 -3.59 -12.53
N LYS A 61 12.11 -3.25 -13.81
CA LYS A 61 13.30 -3.56 -14.61
C LYS A 61 14.53 -2.82 -14.10
N ARG A 62 14.37 -1.53 -13.76
CA ARG A 62 15.46 -0.70 -13.22
C ARG A 62 15.54 -0.74 -11.71
N LYS A 63 14.69 -1.53 -11.02
CA LYS A 63 14.62 -1.59 -9.55
C LYS A 63 14.36 -0.21 -8.93
N ARG A 64 13.39 0.52 -9.49
CA ARG A 64 12.98 1.85 -9.03
C ARG A 64 11.59 1.79 -8.45
N LEU A 65 11.43 2.36 -7.27
CA LEU A 65 10.14 2.63 -6.67
C LEU A 65 9.91 4.14 -6.73
N PHE A 66 8.71 4.54 -7.13
CA PHE A 66 8.29 5.93 -7.16
C PHE A 66 7.24 6.12 -6.08
N VAL A 67 7.46 7.09 -5.21
CA VAL A 67 6.62 7.35 -4.04
C VAL A 67 6.14 8.79 -4.08
N SER A 68 4.85 9.00 -4.11
CA SER A 68 4.28 10.33 -3.98
C SER A 68 4.46 10.84 -2.55
N ALA A 69 5.28 11.87 -2.39
CA ALA A 69 5.44 12.61 -1.14
C ALA A 69 4.49 13.80 -1.16
N LEU A 70 3.19 13.54 -0.98
CA LEU A 70 2.09 14.50 -1.11
C LEU A 70 2.33 15.74 -0.24
N GLY A 71 2.66 15.55 1.03
CA GLY A 71 2.93 16.63 1.97
C GLY A 71 4.20 17.44 1.66
N ASN A 72 5.02 16.98 0.70
CA ASN A 72 6.28 17.61 0.29
C ASN A 72 6.27 18.13 -1.15
N ASN A 73 5.18 17.89 -1.90
CA ASN A 73 5.05 18.24 -3.32
C ASN A 73 6.14 17.66 -4.21
N THR A 74 6.56 16.42 -3.95
CA THR A 74 7.58 15.69 -4.70
C THR A 74 7.17 14.26 -4.98
N VAL A 75 7.81 13.64 -5.97
CA VAL A 75 7.87 12.18 -6.11
C VAL A 75 9.30 11.74 -5.86
N GLU A 76 9.47 10.85 -4.90
CA GLU A 76 10.78 10.30 -4.56
C GLU A 76 11.05 9.05 -5.38
N VAL A 77 12.23 8.99 -6.00
CA VAL A 77 12.70 7.83 -6.75
C VAL A 77 13.68 7.06 -5.89
N ILE A 78 13.31 5.86 -5.52
CA ILE A 78 14.08 5.00 -4.64
C ILE A 78 14.70 3.87 -5.45
N ASP A 79 16.00 3.65 -5.27
CA ASP A 79 16.68 2.44 -5.72
C ASP A 79 16.43 1.35 -4.68
N THR A 80 15.59 0.37 -5.02
CA THR A 80 15.22 -0.72 -4.10
C THR A 80 16.33 -1.76 -3.89
N PHE A 81 17.37 -1.72 -4.69
CA PHE A 81 18.54 -2.58 -4.49
C PHE A 81 19.60 -1.91 -3.60
N ALA A 82 19.75 -0.59 -3.76
CA ALA A 82 20.69 0.19 -2.96
C ALA A 82 20.08 0.72 -1.65
N GLY A 83 18.78 0.53 -1.42
CA GLY A 83 18.06 0.96 -0.21
C GLY A 83 18.12 2.47 0.01
N ARG A 84 17.98 3.29 -1.04
CA ARG A 84 18.11 4.75 -0.90
C ARG A 84 17.40 5.56 -1.97
N VAL A 85 17.05 6.79 -1.63
CA VAL A 85 16.57 7.79 -2.59
C VAL A 85 17.71 8.17 -3.54
N ILE A 86 17.45 8.17 -4.83
CA ILE A 86 18.40 8.56 -5.88
C ILE A 86 17.99 9.84 -6.60
N ARG A 87 16.73 10.22 -6.52
CA ARG A 87 16.19 11.42 -7.15
C ARG A 87 14.92 11.88 -6.43
N SER A 88 14.74 13.20 -6.34
CA SER A 88 13.47 13.82 -5.97
C SER A 88 12.98 14.63 -7.17
N ILE A 89 11.79 14.31 -7.68
CA ILE A 89 11.11 15.03 -8.74
C ILE A 89 10.27 16.13 -8.07
N LYS A 90 10.62 17.39 -8.33
CA LYS A 90 10.05 18.56 -7.67
C LYS A 90 9.10 19.32 -8.58
N GLY A 91 8.37 20.31 -8.02
CA GLY A 91 7.48 21.19 -8.77
C GLY A 91 6.13 20.54 -9.06
N LEU A 92 5.72 19.61 -8.23
CA LEU A 92 4.41 18.98 -8.22
C LEU A 92 3.45 19.78 -7.31
N SER A 93 2.18 19.44 -7.34
CA SER A 93 1.12 20.11 -6.57
C SER A 93 0.18 19.07 -5.97
N GLN A 94 0.47 18.63 -4.74
CA GLN A 94 -0.16 17.50 -4.08
C GLN A 94 -0.18 16.24 -4.96
N PRO A 95 0.99 15.65 -5.27
CA PRO A 95 1.05 14.43 -6.07
C PRO A 95 0.43 13.26 -5.29
N GLN A 96 -0.54 12.59 -5.89
CA GLN A 96 -1.24 11.45 -5.32
C GLN A 96 -0.89 10.15 -6.05
N GLY A 97 -1.47 9.92 -7.22
CA GLY A 97 -1.30 8.69 -7.99
C GLY A 97 -0.14 8.74 -8.98
N PRO A 98 1.02 8.12 -8.69
CA PRO A 98 2.05 7.89 -9.68
C PRO A 98 1.77 6.58 -10.42
N LEU A 99 2.08 6.55 -11.72
CA LEU A 99 2.00 5.34 -12.54
C LEU A 99 3.18 5.25 -13.50
N TYR A 100 4.00 4.22 -13.38
CA TYR A 100 5.01 3.91 -14.38
C TYR A 100 4.46 2.91 -15.41
N VAL A 101 4.58 3.24 -16.69
CA VAL A 101 4.13 2.38 -17.81
C VAL A 101 5.35 1.85 -18.57
N PRO A 102 5.77 0.60 -18.32
CA PRO A 102 7.02 0.05 -18.85
C PRO A 102 7.10 0.02 -20.37
N SER A 103 5.99 -0.25 -21.05
CA SER A 103 5.92 -0.36 -22.52
C SER A 103 6.16 0.96 -23.25
N PHE A 104 6.04 2.10 -22.56
CA PHE A 104 6.26 3.44 -23.09
C PHE A 104 7.44 4.15 -22.42
N ASP A 105 8.03 3.54 -21.38
CA ASP A 105 9.06 4.14 -20.54
C ASP A 105 8.67 5.54 -20.05
N LYS A 106 7.46 5.66 -19.48
CA LYS A 106 6.91 6.92 -19.00
C LYS A 106 6.42 6.79 -17.57
N LEU A 107 6.63 7.85 -16.79
CA LEU A 107 6.06 8.04 -15.46
C LEU A 107 4.98 9.12 -15.52
N TYR A 108 3.77 8.77 -15.14
CA TYR A 108 2.62 9.68 -15.00
C TYR A 108 2.46 10.01 -13.53
N VAL A 109 2.15 11.26 -13.21
CA VAL A 109 1.91 11.71 -11.83
C VAL A 109 0.68 12.59 -11.79
N ALA A 110 -0.37 12.12 -11.14
CA ALA A 110 -1.57 12.88 -10.87
C ALA A 110 -1.32 13.89 -9.75
N ASN A 111 -1.75 15.16 -9.96
CA ASN A 111 -1.56 16.25 -9.00
C ASN A 111 -2.93 16.82 -8.63
N ALA A 112 -3.41 16.53 -7.45
CA ALA A 112 -4.75 16.84 -6.99
C ALA A 112 -5.04 18.34 -6.97
N GLU A 113 -4.13 19.14 -6.37
CA GLU A 113 -4.38 20.56 -6.12
C GLU A 113 -4.54 21.40 -7.39
N ASN A 114 -3.78 21.08 -8.45
CA ASN A 114 -3.83 21.87 -9.70
C ASN A 114 -4.61 21.19 -10.83
N GLY A 115 -5.21 20.04 -10.58
CA GLY A 115 -6.04 19.31 -11.54
C GLY A 115 -5.29 18.73 -12.73
N LYS A 116 -3.98 18.52 -12.64
CA LYS A 116 -3.12 18.14 -13.78
C LYS A 116 -2.42 16.81 -13.54
N MET A 117 -2.15 16.11 -14.64
CA MET A 117 -1.26 14.95 -14.65
C MET A 117 0.00 15.28 -15.44
N ASN A 118 1.15 15.16 -14.79
CA ASN A 118 2.45 15.34 -15.43
C ASN A 118 2.95 14.02 -16.00
N VAL A 119 3.54 14.08 -17.19
CA VAL A 119 4.15 12.94 -17.89
C VAL A 119 5.64 13.15 -17.98
N TYR A 120 6.41 12.24 -17.42
CA TYR A 120 7.86 12.25 -17.39
C TYR A 120 8.45 11.14 -18.25
N ASP A 121 9.60 11.40 -18.84
CA ASP A 121 10.47 10.37 -19.38
C ASP A 121 10.93 9.43 -18.26
N GLY A 122 10.77 8.12 -18.42
CA GLY A 122 11.01 7.14 -17.37
C GLY A 122 12.49 6.90 -17.05
N ALA A 123 13.40 7.29 -17.95
CA ALA A 123 14.84 7.13 -17.71
C ALA A 123 15.47 8.38 -17.08
N THR A 124 15.07 9.57 -17.55
CA THR A 124 15.68 10.85 -17.17
C THR A 124 14.87 11.67 -16.18
N TYR A 125 13.57 11.31 -16.01
CA TYR A 125 12.59 12.05 -15.21
C TYR A 125 12.39 13.50 -15.67
N THR A 126 12.57 13.73 -16.98
CA THR A 126 12.32 15.03 -17.61
C THR A 126 10.84 15.15 -17.94
N LEU A 127 10.22 16.26 -17.60
CA LEU A 127 8.82 16.55 -17.94
C LEU A 127 8.67 16.62 -19.48
N LYS A 128 7.75 15.83 -20.02
CA LYS A 128 7.45 15.74 -21.44
C LYS A 128 6.13 16.42 -21.79
N LYS A 129 5.11 16.24 -20.98
CA LYS A 129 3.77 16.75 -21.22
C LYS A 129 3.04 16.97 -19.90
N THR A 130 2.02 17.81 -19.94
CA THR A 130 1.05 17.97 -18.85
C THR A 130 -0.34 17.79 -19.46
N ILE A 131 -1.18 16.97 -18.82
CA ILE A 131 -2.55 16.67 -19.23
C ILE A 131 -3.47 17.36 -18.23
N ASP A 132 -4.46 18.09 -18.71
CA ASP A 132 -5.42 18.79 -17.86
C ASP A 132 -6.66 17.92 -17.62
N PHE A 133 -6.97 17.69 -16.32
CA PHE A 133 -8.18 17.02 -15.86
C PHE A 133 -9.19 18.01 -15.27
N GLY A 134 -8.76 19.22 -14.98
CA GLY A 134 -9.54 20.28 -14.38
C GLY A 134 -9.56 20.23 -12.86
N VAL A 135 -9.95 19.11 -12.25
CA VAL A 135 -10.10 18.98 -10.79
C VAL A 135 -9.61 17.60 -10.33
N ASP A 136 -8.76 17.60 -9.34
CA ASP A 136 -8.43 16.49 -8.44
C ASP A 136 -8.21 15.12 -9.13
N PRO A 137 -7.24 14.98 -10.06
CA PRO A 137 -6.82 13.66 -10.52
C PRO A 137 -6.04 12.96 -9.40
N ASP A 138 -6.45 11.73 -9.08
CA ASP A 138 -5.92 10.97 -7.96
C ASP A 138 -5.45 9.59 -8.40
N ASN A 139 -6.24 8.58 -8.22
CA ASN A 139 -5.90 7.20 -8.52
C ASN A 139 -5.70 6.95 -10.02
N VAL A 140 -4.65 6.20 -10.35
CA VAL A 140 -4.27 5.90 -11.74
C VAL A 140 -4.04 4.41 -11.91
N ARG A 141 -4.60 3.82 -12.96
CA ARG A 141 -4.43 2.40 -13.30
C ARG A 141 -4.08 2.20 -14.78
N TYR A 142 -3.20 1.28 -15.07
CA TYR A 142 -2.90 0.87 -16.44
C TYR A 142 -3.61 -0.44 -16.76
N ASP A 143 -4.45 -0.43 -17.77
CA ASP A 143 -5.05 -1.63 -18.35
C ASP A 143 -4.18 -2.13 -19.50
N ALA A 144 -3.52 -3.26 -19.30
CA ALA A 144 -2.62 -3.85 -20.28
C ALA A 144 -3.38 -4.40 -21.51
N ALA A 145 -4.65 -4.79 -21.35
CA ALA A 145 -5.47 -5.32 -22.43
C ALA A 145 -5.83 -4.22 -23.45
N SER A 146 -6.36 -3.09 -23.00
CA SER A 146 -6.68 -1.95 -23.86
C SER A 146 -5.47 -1.04 -24.15
N LYS A 147 -4.36 -1.20 -23.41
CA LYS A 147 -3.18 -0.34 -23.43
C LYS A 147 -3.52 1.12 -23.12
N LYS A 148 -4.48 1.35 -22.21
CA LYS A 148 -4.91 2.68 -21.78
C LYS A 148 -4.64 2.86 -20.29
N ILE A 149 -4.46 4.12 -19.93
CA ILE A 149 -4.37 4.57 -18.55
C ILE A 149 -5.76 5.05 -18.14
N PHE A 150 -6.25 4.61 -17.01
CA PHE A 150 -7.49 5.06 -16.39
C PHE A 150 -7.13 5.97 -15.21
N VAL A 151 -7.82 7.10 -15.10
CA VAL A 151 -7.55 8.14 -14.11
C VAL A 151 -8.85 8.53 -13.44
N GLY A 152 -8.92 8.34 -12.13
CA GLY A 152 -9.98 8.91 -11.30
C GLY A 152 -9.75 10.40 -11.10
N PHE A 153 -10.81 11.21 -11.26
CA PHE A 153 -10.71 12.67 -11.10
C PHE A 153 -12.07 13.29 -10.76
N GLY A 154 -12.05 14.54 -10.35
CA GLY A 154 -13.26 15.31 -10.02
C GLY A 154 -13.57 15.29 -8.52
N GLN A 155 -14.62 16.00 -8.12
CA GLN A 155 -15.15 16.04 -6.75
C GLN A 155 -16.62 15.64 -6.75
N GLU A 156 -17.55 16.59 -6.71
CA GLU A 156 -18.99 16.29 -6.75
C GLU A 156 -19.42 15.65 -8.07
N ASP A 157 -18.86 16.11 -9.20
CA ASP A 157 -19.01 15.55 -10.55
C ASP A 157 -17.74 14.75 -10.92
N GLY A 158 -17.57 13.60 -10.30
CA GLY A 158 -16.42 12.74 -10.52
C GLY A 158 -16.51 11.90 -11.79
N GLY A 159 -15.41 11.20 -12.08
CA GLY A 159 -15.37 10.27 -13.19
C GLY A 159 -14.03 9.57 -13.38
N ILE A 160 -14.05 8.55 -14.23
CA ILE A 160 -12.86 7.86 -14.71
C ILE A 160 -12.64 8.24 -16.18
N ALA A 161 -11.54 8.92 -16.48
CA ALA A 161 -11.11 9.24 -17.83
C ALA A 161 -10.02 8.30 -18.32
N MET A 162 -9.89 8.17 -19.65
CA MET A 162 -8.82 7.39 -20.26
C MET A 162 -7.77 8.29 -20.89
N VAL A 163 -6.50 7.88 -20.79
CA VAL A 163 -5.36 8.47 -21.46
C VAL A 163 -4.68 7.44 -22.35
N ASP A 164 -4.34 7.83 -23.58
CA ASP A 164 -3.52 7.02 -24.47
C ASP A 164 -2.03 7.31 -24.21
N PRO A 165 -1.26 6.34 -23.68
CA PRO A 165 0.16 6.56 -23.41
C PRO A 165 1.03 6.69 -24.67
N ALA A 166 0.50 6.41 -25.85
CA ALA A 166 1.20 6.65 -27.11
C ALA A 166 1.23 8.14 -27.48
N THR A 167 0.14 8.87 -27.19
CA THR A 167 -0.02 10.30 -27.53
C THR A 167 0.03 11.22 -26.32
N ASP A 168 -0.13 10.66 -25.11
CA ASP A 168 -0.31 11.39 -23.84
C ASP A 168 -1.52 12.32 -23.91
N GLU A 169 -2.64 11.85 -24.44
CA GLU A 169 -3.88 12.61 -24.59
C GLU A 169 -5.05 11.84 -23.98
N ARG A 170 -6.01 12.60 -23.47
CA ARG A 170 -7.30 12.02 -23.05
C ARG A 170 -8.03 11.50 -24.29
N VAL A 171 -8.59 10.29 -24.16
CA VAL A 171 -9.27 9.61 -25.27
C VAL A 171 -10.57 8.96 -24.80
N GLY A 172 -11.48 8.74 -25.73
CA GLY A 172 -12.75 8.06 -25.46
C GLY A 172 -13.70 8.87 -24.57
N GLN A 173 -14.65 8.16 -23.97
CA GLN A 173 -15.63 8.75 -23.08
C GLN A 173 -15.10 8.85 -21.63
N VAL A 174 -15.69 9.74 -20.85
CA VAL A 174 -15.54 9.78 -19.41
C VAL A 174 -16.64 8.92 -18.78
N TYR A 175 -16.25 7.97 -17.96
CA TYR A 175 -17.18 7.19 -17.15
C TYR A 175 -17.52 8.00 -15.90
N LYS A 176 -18.70 8.56 -15.84
CA LYS A 176 -19.14 9.41 -14.73
C LYS A 176 -19.39 8.61 -13.47
N THR A 177 -19.02 9.19 -12.32
CA THR A 177 -19.32 8.72 -10.98
C THR A 177 -20.18 9.76 -10.24
N GLU A 178 -20.88 9.35 -9.18
CA GLU A 178 -21.72 10.28 -8.40
C GLU A 178 -20.95 11.22 -7.46
N GLY A 179 -19.65 11.03 -7.34
CA GLY A 179 -18.78 11.82 -6.49
C GLY A 179 -17.33 11.56 -6.84
N HIS A 180 -16.41 12.01 -5.99
CA HIS A 180 -14.99 11.75 -6.16
C HIS A 180 -14.71 10.23 -6.19
N PRO A 181 -14.09 9.71 -7.27
CA PRO A 181 -13.67 8.31 -7.32
C PRO A 181 -12.40 8.12 -6.50
N GLU A 182 -12.51 7.38 -5.43
CA GLU A 182 -11.35 6.90 -4.64
C GLU A 182 -10.70 5.71 -5.36
N SER A 183 -10.22 4.69 -4.64
CA SER A 183 -9.64 3.54 -5.31
C SER A 183 -10.63 2.87 -6.27
N PHE A 184 -10.15 2.46 -7.42
CA PHE A 184 -10.92 1.71 -8.40
C PHE A 184 -10.12 0.55 -8.98
N GLN A 185 -10.80 -0.43 -9.56
CA GLN A 185 -10.21 -1.56 -10.28
C GLN A 185 -10.82 -1.65 -11.68
N VAL A 186 -9.98 -2.01 -12.64
CA VAL A 186 -10.37 -2.22 -14.04
C VAL A 186 -10.24 -3.69 -14.34
N GLU A 187 -11.33 -4.36 -14.73
CA GLU A 187 -11.26 -5.75 -15.15
C GLU A 187 -10.38 -5.92 -16.38
N ALA A 188 -9.42 -6.84 -16.32
CA ALA A 188 -8.56 -7.20 -17.45
C ALA A 188 -9.35 -7.84 -18.60
N SER A 189 -10.46 -8.53 -18.28
CA SER A 189 -11.44 -9.03 -19.26
C SER A 189 -12.12 -7.91 -20.07
N GLY A 190 -12.07 -6.66 -19.57
CA GLY A 190 -12.62 -5.49 -20.24
C GLY A 190 -14.11 -5.24 -19.99
N GLY A 191 -14.74 -5.97 -19.07
CA GLY A 191 -16.16 -5.85 -18.74
C GLY A 191 -16.49 -4.59 -17.95
N HIS A 192 -15.91 -4.44 -16.78
CA HIS A 192 -16.31 -3.40 -15.82
C HIS A 192 -15.14 -2.59 -15.28
N ILE A 193 -15.48 -1.43 -14.70
CA ILE A 193 -14.68 -0.67 -13.76
C ILE A 193 -15.44 -0.64 -12.45
N PHE A 194 -14.81 -1.07 -11.36
CA PHE A 194 -15.38 -0.97 -10.01
C PHE A 194 -14.76 0.21 -9.31
N VAL A 195 -15.60 1.08 -8.75
CA VAL A 195 -15.16 2.37 -8.19
C VAL A 195 -15.71 2.56 -6.79
N ASN A 196 -14.85 2.86 -5.83
CA ASN A 196 -15.28 3.34 -4.52
C ASN A 196 -15.69 4.81 -4.62
N VAL A 197 -16.92 5.14 -4.18
CA VAL A 197 -17.43 6.51 -4.14
C VAL A 197 -17.96 6.78 -2.72
N PRO A 198 -17.09 7.15 -1.75
CA PRO A 198 -17.47 7.25 -0.34
C PRO A 198 -18.45 8.38 -0.05
N ASP A 199 -18.42 9.46 -0.82
CA ASP A 199 -19.24 10.64 -0.57
C ASP A 199 -20.66 10.54 -1.16
N ALA A 200 -20.88 9.69 -2.15
CA ALA A 200 -22.17 9.47 -2.80
C ALA A 200 -23.04 8.40 -2.10
N GLY A 201 -23.08 8.40 -0.76
CA GLY A 201 -23.90 7.46 0.00
C GLY A 201 -23.25 6.11 0.26
N MET A 202 -21.94 6.01 0.15
CA MET A 202 -21.13 4.81 0.44
C MET A 202 -21.47 3.63 -0.45
N VAL A 203 -21.21 3.83 -1.71
CA VAL A 203 -21.45 2.82 -2.73
C VAL A 203 -20.13 2.38 -3.38
N VAL A 204 -20.13 1.16 -3.88
CA VAL A 204 -19.28 0.75 -4.97
C VAL A 204 -20.08 0.91 -6.24
N GLU A 205 -19.56 1.64 -7.20
CA GLU A 205 -20.13 1.73 -8.53
C GLU A 205 -19.48 0.69 -9.44
N SER A 206 -20.31 -0.11 -10.12
CA SER A 206 -19.88 -1.01 -11.19
C SER A 206 -20.29 -0.40 -12.51
N ILE A 207 -19.29 0.00 -13.31
CA ILE A 207 -19.47 0.70 -14.57
C ILE A 207 -19.21 -0.26 -15.72
N ASP A 208 -20.20 -0.52 -16.55
CA ASP A 208 -20.03 -1.27 -17.80
C ASP A 208 -19.19 -0.44 -18.79
N ARG A 209 -18.03 -0.96 -19.19
CA ARG A 209 -17.08 -0.22 -20.04
C ARG A 209 -17.58 0.01 -21.47
N LYS A 210 -18.50 -0.80 -21.94
CA LYS A 210 -19.04 -0.71 -23.32
C LYS A 210 -20.15 0.32 -23.41
N THR A 211 -21.03 0.35 -22.43
CA THR A 211 -22.25 1.17 -22.46
C THR A 211 -22.14 2.43 -21.60
N GLY A 212 -21.27 2.44 -20.59
CA GLY A 212 -21.18 3.46 -19.55
C GLY A 212 -22.29 3.34 -18.49
N ALA A 213 -23.08 2.27 -18.52
CA ALA A 213 -24.13 2.05 -17.52
C ALA A 213 -23.52 1.78 -16.14
N VAL A 214 -24.10 2.38 -15.11
CA VAL A 214 -23.64 2.30 -13.73
C VAL A 214 -24.62 1.52 -12.88
N ALA A 215 -24.16 0.45 -12.24
CA ALA A 215 -24.86 -0.24 -11.16
C ALA A 215 -24.27 0.19 -9.81
N LYS A 216 -25.10 0.44 -8.80
CA LYS A 216 -24.68 0.90 -7.48
C LYS A 216 -24.88 -0.21 -6.46
N TRP A 217 -23.80 -0.50 -5.74
CA TRP A 217 -23.76 -1.52 -4.70
C TRP A 217 -23.58 -0.88 -3.32
N PRO A 218 -24.68 -0.65 -2.56
CA PRO A 218 -24.61 0.05 -1.29
C PRO A 218 -23.93 -0.78 -0.20
N LEU A 219 -23.00 -0.18 0.52
CA LEU A 219 -22.32 -0.79 1.67
C LEU A 219 -23.13 -0.51 2.95
N LYS A 220 -24.11 -1.34 3.24
CA LYS A 220 -25.09 -1.12 4.33
C LYS A 220 -24.43 -1.00 5.69
N GLY A 221 -24.66 0.14 6.37
CA GLY A 221 -24.19 0.39 7.75
C GLY A 221 -22.71 0.72 7.88
N LEU A 222 -21.99 0.93 6.77
CA LEU A 222 -20.57 1.28 6.75
C LEU A 222 -20.36 2.68 6.19
N LYS A 223 -19.16 3.24 6.38
CA LYS A 223 -18.79 4.58 5.89
C LYS A 223 -17.32 4.64 5.47
N GLY A 224 -17.09 5.41 4.38
CA GLY A 224 -15.74 5.72 3.91
C GLY A 224 -15.03 4.51 3.30
N ASN A 225 -15.51 4.02 2.18
CA ASN A 225 -14.87 2.99 1.37
C ASN A 225 -13.77 3.62 0.51
N TYR A 226 -12.51 3.33 0.86
CA TYR A 226 -11.34 3.93 0.21
C TYR A 226 -10.51 2.88 -0.54
N ALA A 227 -9.92 1.92 0.17
CA ALA A 227 -9.08 0.92 -0.46
C ALA A 227 -9.89 -0.13 -1.22
N MET A 228 -9.30 -0.67 -2.31
CA MET A 228 -9.94 -1.68 -3.14
C MET A 228 -8.90 -2.62 -3.76
N ALA A 229 -9.21 -3.92 -3.79
CA ALA A 229 -8.48 -4.93 -4.55
C ALA A 229 -9.46 -5.84 -5.30
N LEU A 230 -8.97 -6.55 -6.32
CA LEU A 230 -9.78 -7.41 -7.17
C LEU A 230 -9.13 -8.79 -7.31
N ASN A 231 -9.92 -9.83 -7.11
CA ASN A 231 -9.64 -11.19 -7.57
C ASN A 231 -10.60 -11.52 -8.72
N GLU A 232 -10.14 -11.27 -9.94
CA GLU A 232 -10.96 -11.44 -11.13
C GLU A 232 -11.27 -12.92 -11.41
N GLU A 233 -10.34 -13.83 -11.07
CA GLU A 233 -10.50 -15.27 -11.27
C GLU A 233 -11.69 -15.84 -10.49
N ASP A 234 -11.83 -15.43 -9.23
CA ASP A 234 -12.94 -15.88 -8.36
C ASP A 234 -14.14 -14.93 -8.37
N HIS A 235 -14.14 -13.88 -9.21
CA HIS A 235 -15.18 -12.85 -9.25
C HIS A 235 -15.40 -12.17 -7.89
N ARG A 236 -14.33 -11.77 -7.18
CA ARG A 236 -14.42 -11.14 -5.86
C ARG A 236 -13.77 -9.77 -5.84
N LEU A 237 -14.54 -8.79 -5.43
CA LEU A 237 -14.08 -7.42 -5.19
C LEU A 237 -13.96 -7.21 -3.69
N PHE A 238 -12.80 -6.71 -3.28
CA PHE A 238 -12.46 -6.37 -1.91
C PHE A 238 -12.52 -4.87 -1.75
N THR A 239 -13.47 -4.34 -0.97
CA THR A 239 -13.51 -2.93 -0.60
C THR A 239 -13.33 -2.77 0.91
N VAL A 240 -12.58 -1.75 1.33
CA VAL A 240 -12.26 -1.54 2.74
C VAL A 240 -12.77 -0.19 3.20
N THR A 241 -13.47 -0.19 4.35
CA THR A 241 -14.07 1.01 4.93
C THR A 241 -13.23 1.54 6.10
N ARG A 242 -13.14 2.88 6.24
CA ARG A 242 -12.40 3.55 7.32
C ARG A 242 -13.23 3.71 8.60
N LYS A 243 -14.47 4.11 8.47
CA LYS A 243 -15.39 4.30 9.61
C LYS A 243 -16.20 3.01 9.80
N THR A 244 -16.02 2.36 10.96
CA THR A 244 -16.24 0.95 11.17
C THR A 244 -15.32 0.16 10.23
N PRO A 245 -14.02 0.00 10.60
CA PRO A 245 -13.02 -0.63 9.72
C PRO A 245 -13.38 -2.07 9.38
N MET A 246 -13.74 -2.29 8.13
CA MET A 246 -14.19 -3.60 7.62
C MET A 246 -13.65 -3.83 6.22
N LEU A 247 -13.20 -5.04 5.95
CA LEU A 247 -13.15 -5.58 4.60
C LEU A 247 -14.53 -6.10 4.25
N VAL A 248 -15.07 -5.66 3.13
CA VAL A 248 -16.31 -6.19 2.53
C VAL A 248 -15.94 -6.87 1.23
N VAL A 249 -16.39 -8.09 1.07
CA VAL A 249 -16.20 -8.88 -0.15
C VAL A 249 -17.51 -8.87 -0.94
N LEU A 250 -17.44 -8.41 -2.18
CA LEU A 250 -18.57 -8.34 -3.08
C LEU A 250 -18.35 -9.32 -4.24
N ASP A 251 -19.42 -9.96 -4.68
CA ASP A 251 -19.45 -10.72 -5.93
C ASP A 251 -19.53 -9.74 -7.11
N THR A 252 -18.59 -9.81 -8.06
CA THR A 252 -18.49 -8.84 -9.16
C THR A 252 -19.57 -9.00 -10.23
N GLN A 253 -20.25 -10.14 -10.27
CA GLN A 253 -21.34 -10.40 -11.22
C GLN A 253 -22.69 -9.88 -10.73
N THR A 254 -22.91 -9.90 -9.41
CA THR A 254 -24.21 -9.58 -8.81
C THR A 254 -24.20 -8.33 -7.95
N GLY A 255 -23.05 -7.90 -7.45
CA GLY A 255 -22.90 -6.84 -6.47
C GLY A 255 -23.30 -7.23 -5.05
N ASN A 256 -23.64 -8.49 -4.83
CA ASN A 256 -24.01 -8.97 -3.51
C ASN A 256 -22.80 -9.09 -2.58
N GLU A 257 -23.02 -8.74 -1.32
CA GLU A 257 -22.03 -8.98 -0.26
C GLU A 257 -21.93 -10.48 0.02
N VAL A 258 -20.72 -11.02 -0.07
CA VAL A 258 -20.39 -12.43 0.17
C VAL A 258 -19.86 -12.62 1.59
N ALA A 259 -18.98 -11.73 2.02
CA ALA A 259 -18.37 -11.78 3.34
C ALA A 259 -18.05 -10.39 3.87
N ARG A 260 -17.92 -10.29 5.21
CA ARG A 260 -17.53 -9.08 5.91
C ARG A 260 -16.72 -9.44 7.15
N LEU A 261 -15.56 -8.81 7.34
CA LEU A 261 -14.73 -9.03 8.53
C LEU A 261 -13.95 -7.76 8.90
N ARG A 262 -13.51 -7.70 10.17
CA ARG A 262 -12.68 -6.57 10.61
C ARG A 262 -11.37 -6.53 9.83
N ALA A 263 -10.94 -5.33 9.51
CA ALA A 263 -9.65 -5.06 8.90
C ALA A 263 -9.05 -3.79 9.51
N ALA A 264 -7.84 -3.45 9.09
CA ALA A 264 -7.16 -2.21 9.49
C ALA A 264 -7.96 -0.98 9.04
N GLY A 265 -8.07 0.01 9.93
CA GLY A 265 -8.73 1.28 9.67
C GLY A 265 -7.79 2.32 9.04
N GLU A 266 -8.37 3.46 8.62
CA GLU A 266 -7.64 4.57 7.97
C GLU A 266 -6.80 4.11 6.75
N CYS A 267 -7.29 3.10 6.02
CA CYS A 267 -6.63 2.52 4.85
C CYS A 267 -6.87 3.34 3.58
N ASP A 268 -5.85 3.39 2.71
CA ASP A 268 -5.94 3.92 1.34
C ASP A 268 -5.64 2.83 0.30
N ASP A 269 -4.78 1.87 0.64
CA ASP A 269 -4.43 0.78 -0.26
C ASP A 269 -4.73 -0.60 0.32
N ALA A 270 -5.19 -1.49 -0.57
CA ALA A 270 -5.29 -2.92 -0.33
C ALA A 270 -4.80 -3.69 -1.57
N TYR A 271 -4.22 -4.86 -1.36
CA TYR A 271 -3.67 -5.70 -2.42
C TYR A 271 -4.11 -7.13 -2.27
N PHE A 272 -4.43 -7.78 -3.39
CA PHE A 272 -4.67 -9.21 -3.45
C PHE A 272 -3.43 -9.93 -3.96
N ASP A 273 -2.89 -10.81 -3.15
CA ASP A 273 -1.85 -11.77 -3.52
C ASP A 273 -2.49 -13.05 -4.02
N ALA A 274 -2.51 -13.20 -5.34
CA ALA A 274 -3.14 -14.35 -5.98
C ALA A 274 -2.38 -15.67 -5.70
N SER A 275 -1.07 -15.61 -5.46
CA SER A 275 -0.24 -16.80 -5.21
C SER A 275 -0.55 -17.43 -3.85
N ARG A 276 -0.80 -16.60 -2.83
CA ARG A 276 -1.11 -17.02 -1.47
C ARG A 276 -2.59 -16.94 -1.14
N LYS A 277 -3.40 -16.39 -2.05
CA LYS A 277 -4.82 -16.05 -1.82
C LYS A 277 -4.98 -15.19 -0.56
N ARG A 278 -4.18 -14.13 -0.43
CA ARG A 278 -4.19 -13.21 0.72
C ARG A 278 -4.55 -11.80 0.30
N ILE A 279 -5.25 -11.10 1.18
CA ILE A 279 -5.51 -9.67 1.06
C ILE A 279 -4.67 -8.95 2.12
N TYR A 280 -3.86 -7.97 1.68
CA TYR A 280 -3.10 -7.08 2.54
C TYR A 280 -3.81 -5.74 2.59
N VAL A 281 -4.30 -5.34 3.77
CA VAL A 281 -4.96 -4.05 4.01
C VAL A 281 -4.02 -3.17 4.81
N ILE A 282 -3.53 -2.09 4.19
CA ILE A 282 -2.58 -1.16 4.81
C ILE A 282 -3.36 -0.10 5.58
N GLY A 283 -3.28 -0.12 6.91
CA GLY A 283 -4.09 0.76 7.76
C GLY A 283 -3.31 1.81 8.52
N GLY A 284 -3.74 3.08 8.36
CA GLY A 284 -3.15 4.25 8.98
C GLY A 284 -3.21 4.26 10.52
N GLU A 285 -3.93 3.34 11.13
CA GLU A 285 -3.91 3.12 12.59
C GLU A 285 -2.66 2.38 13.10
N GLY A 286 -1.76 1.95 12.20
CA GLY A 286 -0.46 1.36 12.53
C GLY A 286 -0.40 -0.16 12.42
N ILE A 287 -1.22 -0.75 11.57
CA ILE A 287 -1.21 -2.18 11.28
C ILE A 287 -1.47 -2.47 9.80
N ILE A 288 -0.97 -3.60 9.33
CA ILE A 288 -1.39 -4.23 8.09
C ILE A 288 -2.21 -5.47 8.46
N SER A 289 -3.49 -5.48 8.10
CA SER A 289 -4.29 -6.70 8.24
C SER A 289 -3.99 -7.66 7.10
N VAL A 290 -3.63 -8.90 7.45
CA VAL A 290 -3.45 -10.00 6.50
C VAL A 290 -4.63 -10.93 6.60
N ILE A 291 -5.38 -11.03 5.51
CA ILE A 291 -6.62 -11.80 5.45
C ILE A 291 -6.45 -12.91 4.44
N GLN A 292 -6.69 -14.15 4.86
CA GLN A 292 -6.62 -15.34 4.04
C GLN A 292 -7.97 -15.59 3.36
N GLN A 293 -8.00 -15.67 2.05
CA GLN A 293 -9.09 -16.27 1.32
C GLN A 293 -8.93 -17.81 1.37
N LYS A 294 -9.86 -18.50 2.03
CA LYS A 294 -9.85 -19.98 2.09
C LYS A 294 -10.46 -20.57 0.82
N ASP A 295 -11.54 -19.98 0.38
CA ASP A 295 -12.23 -20.20 -0.88
C ASP A 295 -12.95 -18.89 -1.27
N PRO A 296 -13.65 -18.81 -2.40
CA PRO A 296 -14.30 -17.57 -2.83
C PRO A 296 -15.28 -16.95 -1.84
N ASP A 297 -15.83 -17.73 -0.90
CA ASP A 297 -16.86 -17.28 0.01
C ASP A 297 -16.43 -17.22 1.48
N HIS A 298 -15.23 -17.75 1.83
CA HIS A 298 -14.75 -17.81 3.20
C HIS A 298 -13.39 -17.14 3.40
N TYR A 299 -13.33 -16.25 4.37
CA TYR A 299 -12.18 -15.40 4.68
C TYR A 299 -11.85 -15.43 6.17
N GLU A 300 -10.57 -15.32 6.49
CA GLU A 300 -10.08 -15.33 7.87
C GLU A 300 -9.00 -14.25 8.05
N LEU A 301 -9.11 -13.44 9.11
CA LEU A 301 -8.04 -12.55 9.54
C LEU A 301 -6.95 -13.40 10.20
N VAL A 302 -5.81 -13.58 9.53
CA VAL A 302 -4.71 -14.42 10.02
C VAL A 302 -3.69 -13.65 10.84
N ALA A 303 -3.49 -12.36 10.57
CA ALA A 303 -2.60 -11.50 11.35
C ALA A 303 -2.94 -10.02 11.21
N ASN A 304 -2.56 -9.26 12.23
CA ASN A 304 -2.34 -7.82 12.17
C ASN A 304 -0.84 -7.57 12.37
N VAL A 305 -0.14 -7.23 11.30
CA VAL A 305 1.30 -6.98 11.32
C VAL A 305 1.54 -5.54 11.75
N PRO A 306 2.30 -5.27 12.81
CA PRO A 306 2.53 -3.93 13.30
C PRO A 306 3.29 -3.06 12.28
N THR A 307 2.84 -1.80 12.16
CA THR A 307 3.55 -0.72 11.48
C THR A 307 3.58 0.51 12.39
N THR A 308 3.51 1.69 11.86
CA THR A 308 3.36 2.93 12.63
C THR A 308 2.16 3.73 12.16
N VAL A 309 1.61 4.55 13.06
CA VAL A 309 0.45 5.42 12.75
C VAL A 309 0.77 6.33 11.57
N GLY A 310 -0.15 6.37 10.61
CA GLY A 310 -0.03 7.13 9.36
C GLY A 310 0.41 6.31 8.15
N VAL A 311 0.82 5.05 8.33
CA VAL A 311 1.11 4.11 7.23
C VAL A 311 -0.21 3.63 6.64
N ARG A 312 -0.56 4.08 5.42
CA ARG A 312 -1.85 3.77 4.81
C ARG A 312 -1.81 3.42 3.33
N THR A 313 -0.67 3.69 2.70
CA THR A 313 -0.43 3.46 1.27
C THR A 313 0.82 2.62 1.05
N GLY A 314 0.92 1.98 -0.11
CA GLY A 314 2.04 1.14 -0.43
C GLY A 314 2.06 0.63 -1.87
N TYR A 315 2.82 -0.43 -2.10
CA TYR A 315 2.92 -1.13 -3.38
C TYR A 315 3.27 -2.60 -3.14
N TYR A 316 2.41 -3.51 -3.58
CA TYR A 316 2.71 -4.93 -3.55
C TYR A 316 3.33 -5.40 -4.87
N TYR A 317 4.57 -5.87 -4.79
CA TYR A 317 5.27 -6.44 -5.94
C TYR A 317 5.23 -7.97 -5.88
N ALA A 318 4.18 -8.56 -6.44
CA ALA A 318 3.88 -9.98 -6.39
C ALA A 318 5.01 -10.90 -6.90
N LYS A 319 5.77 -10.48 -7.95
CA LYS A 319 6.86 -11.30 -8.50
C LYS A 319 8.09 -11.44 -7.58
N ARG A 320 8.14 -10.68 -6.52
CA ARG A 320 9.23 -10.71 -5.53
C ARG A 320 8.74 -10.91 -4.11
N ASP A 321 7.45 -11.09 -3.93
CA ASP A 321 6.83 -11.26 -2.62
C ASP A 321 7.15 -10.10 -1.66
N ARG A 322 7.15 -8.86 -2.21
CA ARG A 322 7.49 -7.65 -1.44
C ARG A 322 6.32 -6.69 -1.35
N LEU A 323 6.02 -6.26 -0.13
CA LEU A 323 5.11 -5.17 0.15
C LEU A 323 5.91 -3.97 0.66
N TYR A 324 5.91 -2.87 -0.10
CA TYR A 324 6.48 -1.58 0.28
C TYR A 324 5.39 -0.73 0.89
N VAL A 325 5.65 -0.06 2.01
CA VAL A 325 4.69 0.86 2.64
C VAL A 325 5.34 2.20 3.01
N GLY A 326 4.57 3.27 2.92
CA GLY A 326 5.03 4.63 3.22
C GLY A 326 4.89 4.99 4.69
N VAL A 327 6.00 5.27 5.33
CA VAL A 327 6.06 5.71 6.74
C VAL A 327 6.28 7.21 6.78
N PRO A 328 5.32 8.01 7.27
CA PRO A 328 5.49 9.46 7.35
C PRO A 328 6.56 9.86 8.38
N ALA A 329 7.19 11.01 8.16
CA ALA A 329 8.13 11.58 9.13
C ALA A 329 7.46 11.84 10.47
N LYS A 330 8.17 11.57 11.58
CA LYS A 330 7.64 11.77 12.94
C LYS A 330 8.70 12.36 13.86
N GLY A 331 8.47 13.56 14.35
CA GLY A 331 9.45 14.26 15.19
C GLY A 331 10.76 14.49 14.43
N ASN A 332 11.86 13.93 14.93
CA ASN A 332 13.18 14.02 14.30
C ASN A 332 13.48 12.82 13.34
N GLU A 333 12.60 11.84 13.29
CA GLU A 333 12.77 10.70 12.39
C GLU A 333 12.29 11.08 10.98
N PRO A 334 13.10 10.83 9.94
CA PRO A 334 12.70 11.09 8.56
C PRO A 334 11.56 10.17 8.13
N ALA A 335 10.87 10.53 7.08
CA ALA A 335 10.00 9.59 6.39
C ALA A 335 10.81 8.38 5.90
N GLN A 336 10.14 7.24 5.78
CA GLN A 336 10.77 5.97 5.37
C GLN A 336 9.86 5.22 4.40
N VAL A 337 10.45 4.29 3.66
CA VAL A 337 9.72 3.20 3.02
C VAL A 337 10.13 1.90 3.69
N TRP A 338 9.18 1.22 4.30
CA TRP A 338 9.41 -0.11 4.86
C TRP A 338 9.10 -1.17 3.81
N THR A 339 9.95 -2.20 3.78
CA THR A 339 9.80 -3.36 2.89
C THR A 339 9.50 -4.60 3.72
N PHE A 340 8.40 -5.24 3.42
CA PHE A 340 8.02 -6.53 4.02
C PHE A 340 8.16 -7.65 2.99
N GLU A 341 8.68 -8.79 3.42
CA GLU A 341 8.59 -10.05 2.69
C GLU A 341 7.29 -10.76 3.04
N ALA A 342 6.56 -11.22 2.01
CA ALA A 342 5.40 -12.07 2.21
C ALA A 342 5.83 -13.51 2.34
N GLU A 343 5.53 -14.12 3.49
CA GLU A 343 5.84 -15.52 3.82
C GLU A 343 4.68 -16.44 3.42
N ASP A 344 4.98 -17.72 3.21
CA ASP A 344 3.98 -18.75 2.82
C ASP A 344 2.99 -19.09 3.95
#